data_d78f84527e5af5834ac566f455968ccb
#
_entry.id   d78f84527e5af5834ac566f455968ccb
#
_cell.length_a   1.000
_cell.length_b   1.000
_cell.length_c   1.000
_cell.angle_alpha   90.00
_cell.angle_beta   90.00
_cell.angle_gamma   90.00
#
_symmetry.space_group_name_H-M   'P 1'
#
loop_
_entity.id
_entity.type
_entity.pdbx_description
1 polymer ?
#
loop_
_entity_poly.entity_id
_entity_poly.type
_entity_poly.pdbx_seq_one_letter_code
_entity_poly.pdbx_strand_id
1 'polypeptide(L)'
;AIKNNPLLLYTRDRFTTPLPFRSDIVIDITSVIKEKANLLDAHVSQVYEWLPWINQSNDIIPSDKEGRLNYLEKNYVIKRGFITEKDKELLYKWYRYTDLSKVKRAIHSFQERFTFRN
;
A
#
# COMPACT_ATOMS: atom_id res chain seq x y z
N ALA A 1 20.21 16.90 21.51
CA ALA A 1 19.25 17.49 20.56
C ALA A 1 19.51 16.97 19.16
N ILE A 2 18.49 16.58 18.43
CA ILE A 2 18.57 16.14 17.04
C ILE A 2 18.88 17.38 16.20
N LYS A 3 20.03 17.37 15.50
CA LYS A 3 20.45 18.54 14.68
C LYS A 3 19.57 18.74 13.43
N ASN A 4 18.96 17.67 12.92
CA ASN A 4 18.07 17.73 11.77
C ASN A 4 16.74 17.05 12.13
N ASN A 5 15.63 17.68 11.80
CA ASN A 5 14.32 17.06 11.97
C ASN A 5 14.18 15.91 10.98
N PRO A 6 13.74 14.73 11.44
CA PRO A 6 13.46 13.61 10.53
C PRO A 6 12.27 13.92 9.62
N LEU A 7 12.31 13.40 8.40
CA LEU A 7 11.14 13.36 7.54
C LEU A 7 10.17 12.32 8.09
N LEU A 8 8.94 12.74 8.40
CA LEU A 8 7.88 11.85 8.85
C LEU A 8 6.90 11.59 7.70
N LEU A 9 6.78 10.33 7.33
CA LEU A 9 5.84 9.88 6.30
C LEU A 9 4.80 8.96 6.95
N TYR A 10 3.53 9.25 6.66
CA TYR A 10 2.41 8.42 7.08
C TYR A 10 1.93 7.59 5.91
N THR A 11 1.75 6.30 6.12
CA THR A 11 1.11 5.41 5.15
C THR A 11 -0.40 5.65 5.13
N ARG A 12 -1.05 5.29 4.02
CA ARG A 12 -2.50 5.37 3.90
C ARG A 12 -3.17 4.48 4.95
N ASP A 13 -4.11 5.07 5.65
CA ASP A 13 -5.06 4.39 6.52
C ASP A 13 -6.51 4.78 6.18
N ARG A 14 -7.47 4.33 6.99
CA ARG A 14 -8.89 4.65 6.83
C ARG A 14 -9.37 5.70 7.83
N PHE A 15 -8.50 6.20 8.68
CA PHE A 15 -8.86 7.22 9.64
C PHE A 15 -9.09 8.56 8.93
N THR A 16 -10.17 9.22 9.32
CA THR A 16 -10.56 10.54 8.80
C THR A 16 -10.37 11.64 9.83
N THR A 17 -10.14 11.26 11.08
CA THR A 17 -9.98 12.18 12.22
C THR A 17 -8.56 12.05 12.78
N PRO A 18 -7.85 13.15 13.08
CA PRO A 18 -8.29 14.57 12.98
C PRO A 18 -8.30 15.11 11.54
N LEU A 19 -7.59 14.48 10.60
CA LEU A 19 -7.53 14.88 9.21
C LEU A 19 -7.56 13.64 8.30
N PRO A 20 -8.28 13.69 7.16
CA PRO A 20 -8.26 12.61 6.19
C PRO A 20 -6.88 12.47 5.57
N PHE A 21 -6.55 11.26 5.13
CA PHE A 21 -5.30 11.00 4.42
C PHE A 21 -5.25 11.76 3.09
N ARG A 22 -4.13 12.39 2.83
CA ARG A 22 -3.82 13.07 1.57
C ARG A 22 -2.54 12.48 0.99
N SER A 23 -2.57 12.06 -0.27
CA SER A 23 -1.35 11.60 -0.97
C SER A 23 -0.45 12.80 -1.32
N ASP A 24 0.77 12.80 -0.81
CA ASP A 24 1.81 13.77 -1.16
C ASP A 24 2.92 13.12 -1.98
N ILE A 25 3.18 11.83 -1.71
CA ILE A 25 4.17 11.02 -2.42
C ILE A 25 3.49 9.72 -2.85
N VAL A 26 3.76 9.30 -4.08
CA VAL A 26 3.30 8.01 -4.61
C VAL A 26 4.48 7.25 -5.18
N ILE A 27 4.54 5.95 -4.89
CA ILE A 27 5.58 5.05 -5.38
C ILE A 27 4.91 3.91 -6.13
N ASP A 28 5.32 3.71 -7.39
CA ASP A 28 4.95 2.52 -8.16
C ASP A 28 5.74 1.32 -7.63
N ILE A 29 5.01 0.31 -7.14
CA ILE A 29 5.58 -0.92 -6.60
C ILE A 29 5.32 -2.13 -7.51
N THR A 30 4.92 -1.91 -8.75
CA THR A 30 4.57 -3.00 -9.69
C THR A 30 5.71 -4.02 -9.83
N SER A 31 6.96 -3.55 -9.89
CA SER A 31 8.13 -4.42 -10.02
C SER A 31 8.43 -5.28 -8.78
N VAL A 32 7.91 -4.90 -7.60
CA VAL A 32 8.20 -5.56 -6.31
C VAL A 32 6.94 -6.16 -5.66
N ILE A 33 5.89 -6.40 -6.44
CA ILE A 33 4.63 -6.99 -5.94
C ILE A 33 4.87 -8.36 -5.29
N LYS A 34 5.69 -9.20 -5.94
CA LYS A 34 5.98 -10.56 -5.45
C LYS A 34 6.76 -10.52 -4.13
N GLU A 35 7.72 -9.63 -4.01
CA GLU A 35 8.48 -9.41 -2.78
C GLU A 35 7.57 -8.94 -1.66
N LYS A 36 6.64 -8.05 -1.96
CA LYS A 36 5.65 -7.60 -0.98
C LYS A 36 4.73 -8.74 -0.53
N ALA A 37 4.29 -9.62 -1.46
CA ALA A 37 3.51 -10.80 -1.12
C ALA A 37 4.31 -11.76 -0.21
N ASN A 38 5.59 -11.99 -0.49
CA ASN A 38 6.46 -12.80 0.36
C ASN A 38 6.62 -12.21 1.78
N LEU A 39 6.73 -10.89 1.91
CA LEU A 39 6.78 -10.24 3.23
C LEU A 39 5.47 -10.42 3.99
N LEU A 40 4.33 -10.32 3.31
CA LEU A 40 3.01 -10.56 3.92
C LEU A 40 2.83 -12.03 4.35
N ASP A 41 3.36 -13.00 3.59
CA ASP A 41 3.29 -14.44 3.93
C ASP A 41 3.96 -14.76 5.27
N ALA A 42 4.94 -13.95 5.69
CA ALA A 42 5.58 -14.08 7.00
C ALA A 42 4.67 -13.70 8.19
N HIS A 43 3.60 -12.93 7.95
CA HIS A 43 2.64 -12.49 8.96
C HIS A 43 1.45 -13.45 9.05
N VAL A 44 1.70 -14.73 9.31
CA VAL A 44 0.72 -15.83 9.25
C VAL A 44 -0.56 -15.53 10.03
N SER A 45 -0.45 -15.25 11.33
CA SER A 45 -1.61 -14.97 12.19
C SER A 45 -2.39 -13.73 11.75
N GLN A 46 -1.70 -12.72 11.23
CA GLN A 46 -2.33 -11.49 10.77
C GLN A 46 -3.11 -11.69 9.47
N VAL A 47 -2.48 -12.28 8.46
CA VAL A 47 -3.04 -12.30 7.10
C VAL A 47 -3.93 -13.50 6.83
N TYR A 48 -3.74 -14.62 7.55
CA TYR A 48 -4.50 -15.86 7.30
C TYR A 48 -5.52 -16.19 8.39
N GLU A 49 -5.41 -15.57 9.56
CA GLU A 49 -6.32 -15.81 10.69
C GLU A 49 -7.13 -14.55 11.02
N TRP A 50 -6.46 -13.52 11.53
CA TRP A 50 -7.14 -12.34 12.07
C TRP A 50 -7.84 -11.49 11.01
N LEU A 51 -7.20 -11.18 9.88
CA LEU A 51 -7.81 -10.35 8.83
C LEU A 51 -9.00 -11.05 8.13
N PRO A 52 -8.95 -12.34 7.78
CA PRO A 52 -10.13 -13.05 7.30
C PRO A 52 -11.27 -13.05 8.32
N TRP A 53 -10.96 -13.31 9.60
CA TRP A 53 -11.96 -13.31 10.67
C TRP A 53 -12.66 -11.96 10.83
N ILE A 54 -11.90 -10.85 10.96
CA ILE A 54 -12.49 -9.52 11.16
C ILE A 54 -13.26 -9.01 9.94
N ASN A 55 -12.86 -9.43 8.74
CA ASN A 55 -13.55 -9.09 7.49
C ASN A 55 -14.71 -10.06 7.18
N GLN A 56 -14.96 -11.06 8.03
CA GLN A 56 -15.94 -12.13 7.80
C GLN A 56 -15.78 -12.76 6.41
N SER A 57 -14.53 -12.95 6.00
CA SER A 57 -14.19 -13.51 4.70
C SER A 57 -14.38 -15.03 4.72
N ASN A 58 -15.08 -15.55 3.72
CA ASN A 58 -15.19 -16.98 3.45
C ASN A 58 -14.11 -17.47 2.47
N ASP A 59 -13.03 -16.70 2.31
CA ASP A 59 -11.96 -17.06 1.38
C ASP A 59 -11.29 -18.36 1.83
N ILE A 60 -11.13 -19.27 0.89
CA ILE A 60 -10.34 -20.49 1.09
C ILE A 60 -8.87 -20.11 0.88
N ILE A 61 -8.09 -20.19 1.95
CA ILE A 61 -6.67 -19.90 1.89
C ILE A 61 -5.93 -21.14 1.40
N PRO A 62 -5.16 -21.06 0.30
CA PRO A 62 -4.39 -22.21 -0.19
C PRO A 62 -3.38 -22.72 0.84
N SER A 63 -3.18 -24.03 0.90
CA SER A 63 -2.21 -24.65 1.82
C SER A 63 -0.78 -24.59 1.30
N ASP A 64 -0.61 -24.58 -0.02
CA ASP A 64 0.70 -24.49 -0.66
C ASP A 64 1.21 -23.05 -0.73
N LYS A 65 2.53 -22.90 -0.77
CA LYS A 65 3.18 -21.59 -0.74
C LYS A 65 2.84 -20.74 -1.97
N GLU A 66 2.82 -21.33 -3.14
CA GLU A 66 2.55 -20.59 -4.38
C GLU A 66 1.12 -20.06 -4.40
N GLY A 67 0.16 -20.89 -4.02
CA GLY A 67 -1.23 -20.49 -3.87
C GLY A 67 -1.42 -19.37 -2.86
N ARG A 68 -0.75 -19.44 -1.69
CA ARG A 68 -0.79 -18.37 -0.69
C ARG A 68 -0.23 -17.06 -1.22
N LEU A 69 0.90 -17.09 -1.92
CA LEU A 69 1.49 -15.88 -2.51
C LEU A 69 0.57 -15.25 -3.56
N ASN A 70 -0.04 -16.06 -4.41
CA ASN A 70 -1.03 -15.60 -5.39
C ASN A 70 -2.27 -15.01 -4.71
N TYR A 71 -2.75 -15.64 -3.63
CA TYR A 71 -3.85 -15.13 -2.80
C TYR A 71 -3.51 -13.75 -2.21
N LEU A 72 -2.31 -13.60 -1.63
CA LEU A 72 -1.86 -12.33 -1.04
C LEU A 72 -1.67 -11.24 -2.09
N GLU A 73 -1.05 -11.56 -3.21
CA GLU A 73 -0.90 -10.61 -4.32
C GLU A 73 -2.26 -10.05 -4.75
N LYS A 74 -3.22 -10.94 -5.01
CA LYS A 74 -4.55 -10.55 -5.47
C LYS A 74 -5.34 -9.77 -4.43
N ASN A 75 -5.42 -10.27 -3.19
CA ASN A 75 -6.36 -9.79 -2.19
C ASN A 75 -5.79 -8.68 -1.30
N TYR A 76 -4.48 -8.63 -1.10
CA TYR A 76 -3.84 -7.69 -0.19
C TYR A 76 -2.93 -6.68 -0.88
N VAL A 77 -2.30 -7.02 -1.98
CA VAL A 77 -1.45 -6.08 -2.71
C VAL A 77 -2.26 -5.32 -3.75
N ILE A 78 -2.89 -6.03 -4.68
CA ILE A 78 -3.59 -5.41 -5.82
C ILE A 78 -4.95 -4.83 -5.41
N LYS A 79 -5.79 -5.61 -4.73
CA LYS A 79 -7.16 -5.20 -4.37
C LYS A 79 -7.21 -3.99 -3.42
N ARG A 80 -6.22 -3.84 -2.56
CA ARG A 80 -6.14 -2.71 -1.61
C ARG A 80 -5.49 -1.46 -2.19
N GLY A 81 -4.86 -1.58 -3.34
CA GLY A 81 -4.20 -0.48 -4.03
C GLY A 81 -5.14 0.29 -4.94
N PHE A 82 -6.15 0.98 -4.40
CA PHE A 82 -6.93 1.88 -5.24
C PHE A 82 -6.16 3.19 -5.49
N ILE A 83 -6.22 3.66 -6.73
CA ILE A 83 -5.56 4.87 -7.20
C ILE A 83 -6.58 6.01 -7.16
N THR A 84 -6.29 7.07 -6.42
CA THR A 84 -7.10 8.31 -6.40
C THR A 84 -6.71 9.23 -7.57
N GLU A 85 -7.52 10.25 -7.84
CA GLU A 85 -7.16 11.27 -8.84
C GLU A 85 -5.85 11.98 -8.46
N LYS A 86 -5.64 12.23 -7.17
CA LYS A 86 -4.37 12.80 -6.71
C LYS A 86 -3.18 11.90 -6.94
N ASP A 87 -3.34 10.59 -6.74
CA ASP A 87 -2.28 9.62 -7.05
C ASP A 87 -1.94 9.61 -8.55
N LYS A 88 -2.94 9.76 -9.43
CA LYS A 88 -2.73 9.86 -10.88
C LYS A 88 -1.92 11.10 -11.26
N GLU A 89 -2.24 12.26 -10.67
CA GLU A 89 -1.47 13.50 -10.86
C GLU A 89 -0.01 13.30 -10.46
N LEU A 90 0.23 12.68 -9.30
CA LEU A 90 1.58 12.41 -8.80
C LEU A 90 2.32 11.40 -9.66
N LEU A 91 1.66 10.33 -10.12
CA LEU A 91 2.25 9.36 -11.04
C LEU A 91 2.63 10.03 -12.38
N TYR A 92 1.77 10.89 -12.91
CA TYR A 92 2.10 11.67 -14.10
C TYR A 92 3.30 12.59 -13.84
N LYS A 93 3.29 13.32 -12.73
CA LYS A 93 4.35 14.26 -12.38
C LYS A 93 5.71 13.60 -12.24
N TRP A 94 5.79 12.45 -11.55
CA TRP A 94 7.05 11.81 -11.19
C TRP A 94 7.52 10.76 -12.20
N TYR A 95 6.59 9.98 -12.76
CA TYR A 95 6.90 8.88 -13.68
C TYR A 95 6.50 9.15 -15.12
N ARG A 96 5.81 10.28 -15.40
CA ARG A 96 5.25 10.60 -16.71
C ARG A 96 4.27 9.55 -17.24
N TYR A 97 3.59 8.86 -16.38
CA TYR A 97 2.59 7.87 -16.74
C TYR A 97 1.34 8.55 -17.31
N THR A 98 1.13 8.41 -18.62
CA THR A 98 -0.10 8.81 -19.30
C THR A 98 -1.12 7.66 -19.39
N ASP A 99 -0.62 6.42 -19.38
CA ASP A 99 -1.41 5.19 -19.37
C ASP A 99 -1.19 4.43 -18.06
N LEU A 100 -2.21 4.45 -17.22
CA LEU A 100 -2.19 3.77 -15.91
C LEU A 100 -2.56 2.28 -16.00
N SER A 101 -2.84 1.74 -17.19
CA SER A 101 -3.15 0.31 -17.37
C SER A 101 -1.98 -0.58 -16.99
N LYS A 102 -0.75 -0.06 -17.10
CA LYS A 102 0.49 -0.75 -16.72
C LYS A 102 0.77 -0.70 -15.21
N VAL A 103 0.21 0.28 -14.52
CA VAL A 103 0.28 0.38 -13.05
C VAL A 103 -0.85 -0.45 -12.48
N LYS A 104 -0.64 -1.72 -12.25
CA LYS A 104 -1.63 -2.71 -11.76
C LYS A 104 -2.21 -2.38 -10.37
N ARG A 105 -2.54 -1.11 -10.09
CA ARG A 105 -2.93 -0.59 -8.77
C ARG A 105 -1.91 -0.85 -7.66
N ALA A 106 -0.69 -1.18 -8.03
CA ALA A 106 0.39 -1.48 -7.12
C ALA A 106 1.16 -0.20 -6.82
N ILE A 107 0.57 0.68 -6.02
CA ILE A 107 1.20 1.89 -5.54
C ILE A 107 1.18 1.95 -4.03
N HIS A 108 2.20 2.60 -3.45
CA HIS A 108 2.19 3.09 -2.08
C HIS A 108 2.05 4.60 -2.06
N SER A 109 1.09 5.08 -1.30
CA SER A 109 0.88 6.53 -1.09
C SER A 109 1.29 6.90 0.33
N PHE A 110 1.99 8.02 0.45
CA PHE A 110 2.44 8.56 1.72
C PHE A 110 1.95 10.00 1.86
N GLN A 111 1.65 10.38 3.09
CA GLN A 111 1.39 11.75 3.47
C GLN A 111 2.58 12.28 4.26
N GLU A 112 3.12 13.42 3.83
CA GLU A 112 4.09 14.17 4.60
C GLU A 112 3.35 15.00 5.66
N ARG A 113 3.64 14.74 6.93
CA ARG A 113 3.16 15.56 8.05
C ARG A 113 4.37 16.15 8.76
N PHE A 114 4.39 17.49 8.84
CA PHE A 114 5.37 18.27 9.58
C PHE A 114 6.78 18.31 8.97
N THR A 115 6.96 19.05 7.90
CA THR A 115 8.21 19.77 7.71
C THR A 115 8.08 21.09 8.44
N PHE A 116 8.70 21.19 9.63
CA PHE A 116 9.04 22.52 10.15
C PHE A 116 10.10 23.08 9.21
N ARG A 117 9.67 23.88 8.25
CA ARG A 117 10.60 24.75 7.54
C ARG A 117 10.98 25.84 8.53
N ASN A 118 12.23 25.82 9.00
CA ASN A 118 12.86 26.99 9.57
C ASN A 118 13.06 28.03 8.48
#